data_8d6db721373fbb7c635c27012ef33216
#
_entry.id   8d6db721373fbb7c635c27012ef33216
#
_cell.length_a   1.000
_cell.length_b   1.000
_cell.length_c   1.000
_cell.angle_alpha   90.00
_cell.angle_beta   90.00
_cell.angle_gamma   90.00
#
_symmetry.space_group_name_H-M   'P 1'
#
loop_
_entity.id
_entity.type
_entity.pdbx_description
1 polymer ?
#
loop_
_entity_poly.entity_id
_entity_poly.type
_entity_poly.pdbx_seq_one_letter_code
_entity_poly.pdbx_strand_id
1 'polypeptide(L)'
;ASARNLGVIFDSNLSFSDHISYISKTCFAHIRDLRRIRNTLDHTTACTIATSLIHSKLDYCNSLFLNLNCQQTNRLQLILNSTARAVTKTPKYNHITPHLKSLHWLKITQRIQYKIISLTYKSLQFKQPSSILDLLKIQPTHSTRSSAVVTLQRPSNPSRLKITDRSFYHQAPALWNSLPKHLHALSSTSSTQTNNPLLSLSSSQFHKQLKTYLFLQSYPP
;
A
#
# COMPACT_ATOMS: atom_id res chain seq x y z
N ALA A 1 10.61 6.73 25.16
CA ALA A 1 10.27 8.07 24.67
C ALA A 1 9.58 7.97 23.32
N SER A 2 8.56 8.77 23.06
CA SER A 2 7.88 8.87 21.76
C SER A 2 7.84 10.33 21.32
N ALA A 3 7.93 10.56 20.01
CA ALA A 3 7.86 11.89 19.40
C ALA A 3 6.79 11.90 18.30
N ARG A 4 6.12 13.03 18.12
CA ARG A 4 5.13 13.22 17.07
C ARG A 4 5.70 14.08 15.94
N ASN A 5 5.69 13.56 14.72
CA ASN A 5 6.12 14.29 13.54
C ASN A 5 5.10 14.09 12.40
N LEU A 6 4.63 15.18 11.79
CA LEU A 6 3.64 15.18 10.71
C LEU A 6 2.44 14.26 10.98
N GLY A 7 1.97 14.24 12.24
CA GLY A 7 0.82 13.41 12.64
C GLY A 7 1.14 11.94 12.96
N VAL A 8 2.35 11.46 12.66
CA VAL A 8 2.81 10.11 13.01
C VAL A 8 3.53 10.15 14.36
N ILE A 9 3.26 9.16 15.22
CA ILE A 9 3.95 8.98 16.49
C ILE A 9 5.06 7.95 16.29
N PHE A 10 6.29 8.38 16.51
CA PHE A 10 7.49 7.54 16.43
C PHE A 10 7.92 7.18 17.86
N ASP A 11 8.05 5.91 18.15
CA ASP A 11 8.69 5.40 19.34
C ASP A 11 10.18 5.09 19.08
N SER A 12 10.98 5.04 20.14
CA SER A 12 12.44 4.81 20.04
C SER A 12 12.83 3.54 19.29
N ASN A 13 11.96 2.54 19.27
CA ASN A 13 12.18 1.27 18.59
C ASN A 13 11.52 1.19 17.20
N LEU A 14 10.88 2.27 16.74
CA LEU A 14 10.11 2.32 15.51
C LEU A 14 9.09 1.16 15.38
N SER A 15 8.52 0.74 16.52
CA SER A 15 7.51 -0.32 16.56
C SER A 15 6.14 0.15 16.08
N PHE A 16 5.90 1.46 16.08
CA PHE A 16 4.62 2.12 15.78
C PHE A 16 3.43 1.69 16.67
N SER A 17 3.70 1.04 17.81
CA SER A 17 2.65 0.56 18.70
C SER A 17 1.75 1.68 19.21
N ASP A 18 2.33 2.80 19.62
CA ASP A 18 1.59 3.97 20.11
C ASP A 18 0.79 4.62 18.97
N HIS A 19 1.38 4.71 17.79
CA HIS A 19 0.71 5.26 16.62
C HIS A 19 -0.48 4.40 16.19
N ILE A 20 -0.32 3.10 16.12
CA ILE A 20 -1.41 2.17 15.78
C ILE A 20 -2.51 2.19 16.85
N SER A 21 -2.14 2.34 18.12
CA SER A 21 -3.11 2.50 19.21
C SER A 21 -3.91 3.80 19.05
N TYR A 22 -3.25 4.90 18.69
CA TYR A 22 -3.90 6.17 18.39
C TYR A 22 -4.85 6.07 17.19
N ILE A 23 -4.39 5.51 16.05
CA ILE A 23 -5.22 5.28 14.87
C ILE A 23 -6.43 4.41 15.23
N SER A 24 -6.21 3.31 15.95
CA SER A 24 -7.27 2.39 16.35
C SER A 24 -8.36 3.11 17.16
N LYS A 25 -7.96 3.87 18.18
CA LYS A 25 -8.90 4.65 19.03
C LYS A 25 -9.73 5.61 18.17
N THR A 26 -9.08 6.36 17.30
CA THR A 26 -9.76 7.35 16.45
C THR A 26 -10.68 6.68 15.42
N CYS A 27 -10.22 5.63 14.74
CA CYS A 27 -11.03 4.92 13.76
C CYS A 27 -12.25 4.24 14.40
N PHE A 28 -12.11 3.63 15.59
CA PHE A 28 -13.26 3.03 16.28
C PHE A 28 -14.27 4.07 16.77
N ALA A 29 -13.85 5.30 17.09
CA ALA A 29 -14.78 6.39 17.34
C ALA A 29 -15.61 6.70 16.08
N HIS A 30 -14.96 6.93 14.93
CA HIS A 30 -15.67 7.17 13.66
C HIS A 30 -16.57 5.99 13.23
N ILE A 31 -16.15 4.73 13.46
CA ILE A 31 -16.98 3.56 13.17
C ILE A 31 -18.25 3.57 14.04
N ARG A 32 -18.14 3.95 15.30
CA ARG A 32 -19.28 4.07 16.22
C ARG A 32 -20.26 5.13 15.74
N ASP A 33 -19.75 6.28 15.36
CA ASP A 33 -20.57 7.39 14.87
C ASP A 33 -21.25 7.00 13.54
N LEU A 34 -20.51 6.37 12.61
CA LEU A 34 -21.09 5.84 11.38
C LEU A 34 -22.22 4.83 11.66
N ARG A 35 -22.06 3.94 12.64
CA ARG A 35 -23.10 2.97 13.01
C ARG A 35 -24.37 3.64 13.53
N ARG A 36 -24.24 4.74 14.28
CA ARG A 36 -25.40 5.49 14.82
C ARG A 36 -26.27 6.06 13.70
N ILE A 37 -25.64 6.60 12.66
CA ILE A 37 -26.34 7.24 11.53
C ILE A 37 -26.58 6.29 10.35
N ARG A 38 -26.06 5.05 10.42
CA ARG A 38 -26.05 4.12 9.28
C ARG A 38 -27.44 3.81 8.72
N ASN A 39 -28.46 3.83 9.56
CA ASN A 39 -29.83 3.53 9.13
C ASN A 39 -30.47 4.65 8.28
N THR A 40 -29.98 5.88 8.41
CA THR A 40 -30.45 7.04 7.65
C THR A 40 -29.66 7.24 6.34
N LEU A 41 -28.60 6.45 6.13
CA LEU A 41 -27.71 6.57 4.98
C LEU A 41 -27.98 5.48 3.95
N ASP A 42 -27.92 5.86 2.66
CA ASP A 42 -27.79 4.89 1.57
C ASP A 42 -26.41 4.22 1.58
N HIS A 43 -26.26 3.17 0.79
CA HIS A 43 -25.01 2.39 0.76
C HIS A 43 -23.82 3.21 0.24
N THR A 44 -24.03 4.00 -0.82
CA THR A 44 -22.98 4.80 -1.46
C THR A 44 -22.45 5.88 -0.53
N THR A 45 -23.34 6.62 0.13
CA THR A 45 -22.95 7.63 1.11
C THR A 45 -22.21 7.02 2.31
N ALA A 46 -22.66 5.85 2.80
CA ALA A 46 -21.97 5.15 3.87
C ALA A 46 -20.56 4.72 3.45
N CYS A 47 -20.35 4.24 2.21
CA CYS A 47 -19.03 3.93 1.67
C CYS A 47 -18.16 5.19 1.58
N THR A 48 -18.71 6.30 1.11
CA THR A 48 -17.99 7.58 1.00
C THR A 48 -17.51 8.08 2.36
N ILE A 49 -18.38 8.07 3.37
CA ILE A 49 -18.01 8.45 4.75
C ILE A 49 -16.93 7.52 5.31
N ALA A 50 -17.09 6.21 5.12
CA ALA A 50 -16.11 5.23 5.58
C ALA A 50 -14.72 5.43 4.93
N THR A 51 -14.68 5.70 3.62
CA THR A 51 -13.42 5.96 2.90
C THR A 51 -12.80 7.28 3.31
N SER A 52 -13.58 8.34 3.47
CA SER A 52 -13.08 9.66 3.82
C SER A 52 -12.54 9.73 5.26
N LEU A 53 -13.23 9.13 6.23
CA LEU A 53 -12.87 9.27 7.64
C LEU A 53 -11.94 8.14 8.15
N ILE A 54 -12.11 6.93 7.67
CA ILE A 54 -11.41 5.76 8.22
C ILE A 54 -10.28 5.31 7.29
N HIS A 55 -10.56 5.09 5.99
CA HIS A 55 -9.51 4.67 5.07
C HIS A 55 -8.42 5.73 4.92
N SER A 56 -8.77 7.02 4.90
CA SER A 56 -7.77 8.09 4.87
C SER A 56 -6.75 7.98 6.02
N LYS A 57 -7.20 7.61 7.22
CA LYS A 57 -6.31 7.40 8.38
C LYS A 57 -5.49 6.11 8.26
N LEU A 58 -6.09 5.04 7.73
CA LEU A 58 -5.38 3.76 7.49
C LEU A 58 -4.34 3.87 6.38
N ASP A 59 -4.55 4.76 5.40
CA ASP A 59 -3.66 4.94 4.26
C ASP A 59 -2.63 6.06 4.47
N TYR A 60 -2.83 6.91 5.48
CA TYR A 60 -1.87 7.95 5.80
C TYR A 60 -0.56 7.34 6.28
N CYS A 61 0.53 7.64 5.56
CA CYS A 61 1.88 7.11 5.84
C CYS A 61 1.96 5.59 6.01
N ASN A 62 1.04 4.81 5.43
CA ASN A 62 0.96 3.37 5.62
C ASN A 62 2.18 2.60 5.08
N SER A 63 3.00 3.20 4.21
CA SER A 63 4.28 2.63 3.80
C SER A 63 5.24 2.36 4.96
N LEU A 64 5.11 3.11 6.07
CA LEU A 64 5.88 2.90 7.30
C LEU A 64 5.48 1.59 8.02
N PHE A 65 4.32 1.03 7.69
CA PHE A 65 3.78 -0.17 8.33
C PHE A 65 4.18 -1.47 7.62
N LEU A 66 5.07 -1.39 6.64
CA LEU A 66 5.54 -2.60 5.97
C LEU A 66 6.29 -3.50 6.95
N ASN A 67 6.04 -4.81 6.86
CA ASN A 67 6.65 -5.83 7.72
C ASN A 67 6.55 -5.53 9.23
N LEU A 68 5.47 -4.85 9.66
CA LEU A 68 5.10 -4.81 11.07
C LEU A 68 4.84 -6.23 11.59
N ASN A 69 4.91 -6.39 12.91
CA ASN A 69 4.55 -7.66 13.51
C ASN A 69 3.07 -8.02 13.20
N CYS A 70 2.78 -9.30 13.22
CA CYS A 70 1.46 -9.84 12.88
C CYS A 70 0.36 -9.23 13.77
N GLN A 71 0.65 -9.00 15.06
CA GLN A 71 -0.30 -8.41 16.00
C GLN A 71 -0.74 -7.00 15.58
N GLN A 72 0.19 -6.14 15.18
CA GLN A 72 -0.12 -4.78 14.75
C GLN A 72 -0.88 -4.76 13.41
N THR A 73 -0.45 -5.59 12.47
CA THR A 73 -1.15 -5.74 11.19
C THR A 73 -2.59 -6.23 11.39
N ASN A 74 -2.80 -7.20 12.27
CA ASN A 74 -4.12 -7.70 12.61
C ASN A 74 -5.00 -6.64 13.28
N ARG A 75 -4.44 -5.76 14.11
CA ARG A 75 -5.19 -4.63 14.69
C ARG A 75 -5.70 -3.67 13.60
N LEU A 76 -4.86 -3.32 12.63
CA LEU A 76 -5.27 -2.50 11.49
C LEU A 76 -6.32 -3.21 10.62
N GLN A 77 -6.15 -4.51 10.38
CA GLN A 77 -7.13 -5.31 9.64
C GLN A 77 -8.48 -5.40 10.36
N LEU A 78 -8.48 -5.45 11.68
CA LEU A 78 -9.70 -5.44 12.50
C LEU A 78 -10.48 -4.12 12.32
N ILE A 79 -9.79 -2.98 12.20
CA ILE A 79 -10.44 -1.69 11.91
C ILE A 79 -11.13 -1.76 10.54
N LEU A 80 -10.42 -2.23 9.51
CA LEU A 80 -10.96 -2.37 8.16
C LEU A 80 -12.20 -3.29 8.14
N ASN A 81 -12.11 -4.43 8.81
CA ASN A 81 -13.20 -5.39 8.94
C ASN A 81 -14.42 -4.78 9.66
N SER A 82 -14.17 -4.03 10.74
CA SER A 82 -15.23 -3.36 11.51
C SER A 82 -15.91 -2.25 10.72
N THR A 83 -15.15 -1.55 9.87
CA THR A 83 -15.66 -0.55 8.94
C THR A 83 -16.56 -1.18 7.89
N ALA A 84 -16.12 -2.28 7.27
CA ALA A 84 -16.91 -3.02 6.29
C ALA A 84 -18.23 -3.50 6.90
N ARG A 85 -18.20 -4.04 8.12
CA ARG A 85 -19.44 -4.44 8.84
C ARG A 85 -20.38 -3.27 9.09
N ALA A 86 -19.84 -2.09 9.44
CA ALA A 86 -20.65 -0.90 9.63
C ALA A 86 -21.32 -0.46 8.34
N VAL A 87 -20.61 -0.46 7.22
CA VAL A 87 -21.12 -0.09 5.90
C VAL A 87 -22.17 -1.08 5.38
N THR A 88 -21.91 -2.38 5.50
CA THR A 88 -22.78 -3.44 4.96
C THR A 88 -23.87 -3.91 5.92
N LYS A 89 -23.95 -3.34 7.13
CA LYS A 89 -24.88 -3.76 8.21
C LYS A 89 -24.71 -5.25 8.58
N THR A 90 -23.51 -5.81 8.41
CA THR A 90 -23.26 -7.23 8.61
C THR A 90 -23.03 -7.53 10.11
N PRO A 91 -23.70 -8.54 10.68
CA PRO A 91 -23.51 -8.97 12.05
C PRO A 91 -22.08 -9.44 12.35
N LYS A 92 -21.68 -9.41 13.63
CA LYS A 92 -20.31 -9.73 14.07
C LYS A 92 -19.91 -11.18 13.75
N TYR A 93 -20.84 -12.11 13.81
CA TYR A 93 -20.60 -13.54 13.60
C TYR A 93 -20.47 -13.96 12.13
N ASN A 94 -20.90 -13.11 11.18
CA ASN A 94 -20.76 -13.44 9.76
C ASN A 94 -19.32 -13.25 9.26
N HIS A 95 -18.91 -14.07 8.31
CA HIS A 95 -17.62 -13.91 7.64
C HIS A 95 -17.58 -12.61 6.87
N ILE A 96 -16.52 -11.81 7.08
CA ILE A 96 -16.40 -10.47 6.48
C ILE A 96 -15.78 -10.48 5.09
N THR A 97 -15.05 -11.54 4.72
CA THR A 97 -14.32 -11.62 3.44
C THR A 97 -15.22 -11.41 2.21
N PRO A 98 -16.42 -12.00 2.10
CA PRO A 98 -17.31 -11.74 0.97
C PRO A 98 -17.69 -10.27 0.84
N HIS A 99 -17.92 -9.58 1.97
CA HIS A 99 -18.27 -8.17 2.00
C HIS A 99 -17.10 -7.27 1.61
N LEU A 100 -15.87 -7.57 2.05
CA LEU A 100 -14.68 -6.87 1.61
C LEU A 100 -14.46 -7.04 0.10
N LYS A 101 -14.72 -8.24 -0.42
CA LYS A 101 -14.65 -8.56 -1.85
C LYS A 101 -15.69 -7.76 -2.65
N SER A 102 -16.93 -7.70 -2.20
CA SER A 102 -18.01 -6.93 -2.87
C SER A 102 -17.79 -5.41 -2.82
N LEU A 103 -17.16 -4.90 -1.75
CA LEU A 103 -16.77 -3.50 -1.62
C LEU A 103 -15.52 -3.15 -2.43
N HIS A 104 -14.84 -4.12 -3.03
CA HIS A 104 -13.54 -3.97 -3.69
C HIS A 104 -12.45 -3.36 -2.79
N TRP A 105 -12.47 -3.69 -1.49
CA TRP A 105 -11.50 -3.19 -0.52
C TRP A 105 -10.32 -4.14 -0.37
N LEU A 106 -9.12 -3.64 -0.63
CA LEU A 106 -7.87 -4.37 -0.40
C LEU A 106 -7.64 -4.59 1.10
N LYS A 107 -7.08 -5.74 1.48
CA LYS A 107 -6.58 -5.98 2.84
C LYS A 107 -5.43 -5.03 3.19
N ILE A 108 -5.16 -4.84 4.48
CA ILE A 108 -4.13 -3.88 4.96
C ILE A 108 -2.76 -4.16 4.34
N THR A 109 -2.33 -5.40 4.26
CA THR A 109 -1.03 -5.76 3.67
C THR A 109 -0.92 -5.29 2.23
N GLN A 110 -1.95 -5.54 1.40
CA GLN A 110 -1.96 -5.13 0.00
C GLN A 110 -2.11 -3.60 -0.17
N ARG A 111 -2.76 -2.92 0.76
CA ARG A 111 -2.81 -1.43 0.76
C ARG A 111 -1.42 -0.84 0.99
N ILE A 112 -0.63 -1.42 1.91
CA ILE A 112 0.75 -1.02 2.16
C ILE A 112 1.62 -1.28 0.92
N GLN A 113 1.53 -2.48 0.35
CA GLN A 113 2.25 -2.85 -0.89
C GLN A 113 1.89 -1.92 -2.05
N TYR A 114 0.59 -1.65 -2.24
CA TYR A 114 0.12 -0.70 -3.25
C TYR A 114 0.78 0.67 -3.11
N LYS A 115 0.91 1.19 -1.90
CA LYS A 115 1.53 2.49 -1.64
C LYS A 115 3.01 2.51 -2.04
N ILE A 116 3.77 1.48 -1.62
CA ILE A 116 5.21 1.38 -1.93
C ILE A 116 5.44 1.21 -3.42
N ILE A 117 4.71 0.29 -4.06
CA ILE A 117 4.82 0.04 -5.50
C ILE A 117 4.42 1.28 -6.30
N SER A 118 3.37 2.00 -5.88
CA SER A 118 2.94 3.26 -6.51
C SER A 118 3.99 4.36 -6.38
N LEU A 119 4.68 4.47 -5.25
CA LEU A 119 5.79 5.41 -5.06
C LEU A 119 6.97 5.03 -5.96
N THR A 120 7.33 3.75 -6.01
CA THR A 120 8.39 3.22 -6.89
C THR A 120 8.09 3.54 -8.35
N TYR A 121 6.86 3.25 -8.83
CA TYR A 121 6.42 3.57 -10.19
C TYR A 121 6.58 5.07 -10.48
N LYS A 122 6.05 5.93 -9.59
CA LYS A 122 6.12 7.39 -9.78
C LYS A 122 7.55 7.89 -9.84
N SER A 123 8.43 7.42 -8.96
CA SER A 123 9.82 7.82 -8.94
C SER A 123 10.56 7.39 -10.21
N LEU A 124 10.31 6.19 -10.72
CA LEU A 124 10.92 5.70 -11.96
C LEU A 124 10.39 6.43 -13.19
N GLN A 125 9.08 6.69 -13.24
CA GLN A 125 8.42 7.25 -14.42
C GLN A 125 8.64 8.77 -14.55
N PHE A 126 8.53 9.49 -13.43
CA PHE A 126 8.59 10.95 -13.40
C PHE A 126 9.91 11.50 -12.86
N LYS A 127 10.82 10.63 -12.40
CA LYS A 127 12.11 10.99 -11.78
C LYS A 127 11.96 11.93 -10.57
N GLN A 128 10.81 11.82 -9.88
CA GLN A 128 10.46 12.65 -8.71
C GLN A 128 9.79 11.81 -7.62
N PRO A 129 10.00 12.14 -6.33
CA PRO A 129 11.04 13.06 -5.84
C PRO A 129 12.45 12.42 -5.95
N SER A 130 13.46 13.25 -6.15
CA SER A 130 14.86 12.80 -6.29
C SER A 130 15.32 11.96 -5.10
N SER A 131 14.97 12.36 -3.88
CA SER A 131 15.32 11.66 -2.66
C SER A 131 14.83 10.20 -2.59
N ILE A 132 13.72 9.86 -3.25
CA ILE A 132 13.24 8.48 -3.37
C ILE A 132 13.91 7.79 -4.55
N LEU A 133 14.10 8.51 -5.65
CA LEU A 133 14.77 7.97 -6.84
C LEU A 133 16.21 7.52 -6.54
N ASP A 134 16.94 8.29 -5.74
CA ASP A 134 18.33 8.00 -5.34
C ASP A 134 18.46 6.68 -4.54
N LEU A 135 17.36 6.24 -3.92
CA LEU A 135 17.28 4.95 -3.24
C LEU A 135 17.03 3.77 -4.20
N LEU A 136 16.65 4.04 -5.45
CA LEU A 136 16.30 3.03 -6.44
C LEU A 136 17.43 2.89 -7.46
N LYS A 137 18.06 1.73 -7.50
CA LYS A 137 19.09 1.41 -8.50
C LYS A 137 18.49 0.47 -9.54
N ILE A 138 18.42 0.92 -10.79
CA ILE A 138 17.99 0.07 -11.90
C ILE A 138 19.11 -0.90 -12.20
N GLN A 139 18.77 -2.19 -12.31
CA GLN A 139 19.73 -3.21 -12.69
C GLN A 139 20.07 -3.03 -14.17
N PRO A 140 21.37 -2.98 -14.55
CA PRO A 140 21.74 -2.91 -15.96
C PRO A 140 21.17 -4.11 -16.71
N THR A 141 20.56 -3.85 -17.86
CA THR A 141 20.01 -4.89 -18.72
C THR A 141 21.18 -5.65 -19.40
N HIS A 142 21.40 -6.89 -18.99
CA HIS A 142 22.18 -7.80 -19.80
C HIS A 142 21.30 -8.27 -20.98
N SER A 143 21.91 -8.53 -22.12
CA SER A 143 21.24 -9.04 -23.34
C SER A 143 20.69 -10.47 -23.12
N THR A 144 19.72 -10.60 -22.23
CA THR A 144 19.05 -11.85 -21.89
C THR A 144 17.54 -11.72 -22.17
N ARG A 145 16.82 -12.85 -22.17
CA ARG A 145 15.34 -12.87 -22.34
C ARG A 145 14.56 -11.98 -21.36
N SER A 146 15.20 -11.45 -20.32
CA SER A 146 14.62 -10.54 -19.32
C SER A 146 14.82 -9.05 -19.63
N SER A 147 15.43 -8.70 -20.77
CA SER A 147 15.76 -7.31 -21.14
C SER A 147 14.53 -6.40 -21.40
N ALA A 148 13.34 -6.99 -21.52
CA ALA A 148 12.09 -6.24 -21.78
C ALA A 148 11.42 -5.66 -20.52
N VAL A 149 11.99 -5.83 -19.32
CA VAL A 149 11.39 -5.39 -18.06
C VAL A 149 12.38 -4.58 -17.22
N VAL A 150 11.86 -3.59 -16.51
CA VAL A 150 12.65 -2.80 -15.53
C VAL A 150 12.79 -3.59 -14.24
N THR A 151 14.01 -4.02 -13.92
CA THR A 151 14.34 -4.66 -12.65
C THR A 151 15.16 -3.74 -11.78
N LEU A 152 14.94 -3.80 -10.47
CA LEU A 152 15.67 -3.01 -9.48
C LEU A 152 16.71 -3.88 -8.78
N GLN A 153 17.89 -3.31 -8.58
CA GLN A 153 18.97 -3.98 -7.84
C GLN A 153 18.58 -4.09 -6.38
N ARG A 154 18.62 -5.30 -5.84
CA ARG A 154 18.47 -5.53 -4.40
C ARG A 154 19.77 -5.17 -3.67
N PRO A 155 19.68 -4.52 -2.49
CA PRO A 155 20.85 -4.27 -1.68
C PRO A 155 21.56 -5.59 -1.34
N SER A 156 22.89 -5.60 -1.50
CA SER A 156 23.71 -6.80 -1.29
C SER A 156 23.96 -7.13 0.19
N ASN A 157 23.76 -6.16 1.09
CA ASN A 157 23.99 -6.36 2.50
C ASN A 157 22.66 -6.69 3.21
N PRO A 158 22.42 -7.95 3.59
CA PRO A 158 21.31 -8.27 4.46
C PRO A 158 21.55 -7.59 5.81
N SER A 159 20.71 -6.66 6.18
CA SER A 159 20.76 -6.07 7.51
C SER A 159 20.35 -7.11 8.54
N ARG A 160 21.10 -7.21 9.63
CA ARG A 160 20.69 -8.01 10.80
C ARG A 160 19.54 -7.36 11.58
N LEU A 161 19.22 -6.11 11.26
CA LEU A 161 18.21 -5.33 11.95
C LEU A 161 16.87 -5.36 11.17
N LYS A 162 15.84 -5.92 11.77
CA LYS A 162 14.48 -5.96 11.21
C LYS A 162 13.95 -4.58 10.78
N ILE A 163 14.45 -3.50 11.38
CA ILE A 163 14.09 -2.12 11.04
C ILE A 163 14.62 -1.75 9.67
N THR A 164 15.86 -2.08 9.37
CA THR A 164 16.49 -1.80 8.07
C THR A 164 15.80 -2.55 6.95
N ASP A 165 15.42 -3.81 7.19
CA ASP A 165 14.68 -4.63 6.22
C ASP A 165 13.29 -4.05 5.88
N ARG A 166 12.73 -3.21 6.75
CA ARG A 166 11.45 -2.51 6.53
C ARG A 166 11.60 -1.22 5.73
N SER A 167 12.82 -0.74 5.52
CA SER A 167 13.06 0.51 4.79
C SER A 167 12.65 0.40 3.33
N PHE A 168 12.28 1.54 2.75
CA PHE A 168 11.93 1.64 1.33
C PHE A 168 13.05 1.12 0.43
N TYR A 169 14.31 1.41 0.78
CA TYR A 169 15.50 0.96 0.06
C TYR A 169 15.58 -0.56 -0.13
N HIS A 170 15.21 -1.35 0.90
CA HIS A 170 15.22 -2.81 0.84
C HIS A 170 13.94 -3.39 0.23
N GLN A 171 12.79 -2.81 0.55
CA GLN A 171 11.50 -3.41 0.21
C GLN A 171 10.98 -3.01 -1.17
N ALA A 172 11.27 -1.80 -1.63
CA ALA A 172 10.81 -1.36 -2.94
C ALA A 172 11.33 -2.26 -4.08
N PRO A 173 12.64 -2.62 -4.15
CA PRO A 173 13.13 -3.55 -5.15
C PRO A 173 12.52 -4.96 -5.04
N ALA A 174 12.30 -5.45 -3.81
CA ALA A 174 11.72 -6.76 -3.60
C ALA A 174 10.28 -6.84 -4.10
N LEU A 175 9.45 -5.85 -3.74
CA LEU A 175 8.06 -5.77 -4.18
C LEU A 175 7.94 -5.50 -5.69
N TRP A 176 8.79 -4.61 -6.22
CA TRP A 176 8.79 -4.27 -7.64
C TRP A 176 9.14 -5.47 -8.52
N ASN A 177 10.21 -6.19 -8.19
CA ASN A 177 10.67 -7.34 -8.98
C ASN A 177 9.73 -8.56 -8.86
N SER A 178 8.84 -8.58 -7.86
CA SER A 178 7.80 -9.62 -7.71
C SER A 178 6.56 -9.37 -8.55
N LEU A 179 6.44 -8.21 -9.19
CA LEU A 179 5.29 -7.89 -10.04
C LEU A 179 5.26 -8.74 -11.31
N PRO A 180 4.08 -8.99 -11.87
CA PRO A 180 3.96 -9.56 -13.21
C PRO A 180 4.69 -8.71 -14.27
N LYS A 181 5.33 -9.34 -15.23
CA LYS A 181 6.18 -8.67 -16.24
C LYS A 181 5.49 -7.51 -16.96
N HIS A 182 4.21 -7.62 -17.26
CA HIS A 182 3.46 -6.57 -17.93
C HIS A 182 3.32 -5.27 -17.14
N LEU A 183 3.44 -5.31 -15.79
CA LEU A 183 3.37 -4.13 -14.93
C LEU A 183 4.66 -3.31 -14.90
N HIS A 184 5.79 -3.91 -15.24
CA HIS A 184 7.09 -3.24 -15.24
C HIS A 184 7.84 -3.39 -16.57
N ALA A 185 7.10 -3.57 -17.67
CA ALA A 185 7.64 -3.63 -19.02
C ALA A 185 8.25 -2.28 -19.43
N LEU A 186 9.38 -2.35 -20.14
CA LEU A 186 10.03 -1.18 -20.73
C LEU A 186 9.16 -0.60 -21.86
N SER A 187 9.23 0.70 -22.04
CA SER A 187 8.65 1.38 -23.19
C SER A 187 9.44 0.98 -24.45
N SER A 188 8.72 0.54 -25.50
CA SER A 188 9.32 0.15 -26.79
C SER A 188 9.73 1.34 -27.67
N THR A 189 9.47 2.57 -27.25
CA THR A 189 9.87 3.77 -27.95
C THR A 189 11.35 4.07 -27.72
N SER A 190 12.20 3.41 -28.47
CA SER A 190 13.63 3.72 -28.63
C SER A 190 13.81 4.96 -29.50
N SER A 191 13.62 6.14 -28.96
CA SER A 191 14.08 7.38 -29.58
C SER A 191 14.84 8.21 -28.56
N THR A 192 15.95 8.71 -28.98
CA THR A 192 17.04 9.46 -28.31
C THR A 192 16.63 10.75 -27.61
N GLN A 193 15.39 10.89 -27.17
CA GLN A 193 14.94 12.07 -26.43
C GLN A 193 14.86 11.80 -24.93
N THR A 194 15.50 12.64 -24.17
CA THR A 194 15.65 12.61 -22.70
C THR A 194 14.35 12.60 -21.88
N ASN A 195 13.19 12.71 -22.52
CA ASN A 195 11.88 12.83 -21.88
C ASN A 195 10.96 11.63 -22.08
N ASN A 196 11.45 10.52 -22.67
CA ASN A 196 10.62 9.33 -22.88
C ASN A 196 10.30 8.60 -21.56
N PRO A 197 9.05 8.14 -21.38
CA PRO A 197 8.68 7.35 -20.22
C PRO A 197 9.46 6.03 -20.19
N LEU A 198 10.04 5.69 -19.04
CA LEU A 198 10.80 4.45 -18.85
C LEU A 198 9.89 3.22 -18.96
N LEU A 199 8.66 3.33 -18.51
CA LEU A 199 7.69 2.24 -18.44
C LEU A 199 6.63 2.37 -19.53
N SER A 200 6.17 1.24 -20.06
CA SER A 200 5.20 1.17 -21.17
C SER A 200 3.78 1.60 -20.75
N LEU A 201 3.42 1.41 -19.48
CA LEU A 201 2.09 1.72 -18.96
C LEU A 201 1.97 3.19 -18.54
N SER A 202 0.85 3.82 -18.90
CA SER A 202 0.49 5.12 -18.33
C SER A 202 0.14 4.99 -16.83
N SER A 203 0.21 6.11 -16.10
CA SER A 203 -0.08 6.12 -14.67
C SER A 203 -1.46 5.55 -14.32
N SER A 204 -2.49 5.91 -15.10
CA SER A 204 -3.85 5.42 -14.90
C SER A 204 -3.96 3.90 -15.12
N GLN A 205 -3.38 3.40 -16.21
CA GLN A 205 -3.37 1.97 -16.55
C GLN A 205 -2.60 1.16 -15.50
N PHE A 206 -1.41 1.65 -15.10
CA PHE A 206 -0.61 1.00 -14.08
C PHE A 206 -1.37 0.85 -12.76
N HIS A 207 -1.97 1.93 -12.26
CA HIS A 207 -2.71 1.88 -11.00
C HIS A 207 -3.95 0.98 -11.07
N LYS A 208 -4.65 0.95 -12.22
CA LYS A 208 -5.79 0.05 -12.43
C LYS A 208 -5.35 -1.42 -12.39
N GLN A 209 -4.32 -1.78 -13.15
CA GLN A 209 -3.82 -3.14 -13.23
C GLN A 209 -3.17 -3.59 -11.90
N LEU A 210 -2.43 -2.71 -11.23
CA LEU A 210 -1.86 -2.98 -9.91
C LEU A 210 -2.94 -3.28 -8.86
N LYS A 211 -4.03 -2.50 -8.85
CA LYS A 211 -5.16 -2.77 -7.94
C LYS A 211 -5.79 -4.12 -8.22
N THR A 212 -5.99 -4.48 -9.50
CA THR A 212 -6.54 -5.79 -9.89
C THR A 212 -5.62 -6.93 -9.43
N TYR A 213 -4.32 -6.80 -9.66
CA TYR A 213 -3.33 -7.79 -9.23
C TYR A 213 -3.35 -7.99 -7.70
N LEU A 214 -3.28 -6.91 -6.92
CA LEU A 214 -3.30 -6.98 -5.47
C LEU A 214 -4.66 -7.45 -4.92
N PHE A 215 -5.74 -7.19 -5.64
CA PHE A 215 -7.07 -7.69 -5.27
C PHE A 215 -7.14 -9.22 -5.42
N LEU A 216 -6.61 -9.78 -6.50
CA LEU A 216 -6.51 -11.23 -6.69
C LEU A 216 -5.61 -11.88 -5.62
N GLN A 217 -4.53 -11.22 -5.21
CA GLN A 217 -3.72 -11.68 -4.07
C GLN A 217 -4.47 -11.60 -2.72
N SER A 218 -5.31 -10.58 -2.53
CA SER A 218 -6.12 -10.44 -1.30
C SER A 218 -7.18 -11.54 -1.18
N TYR A 219 -7.73 -11.93 -2.32
CA TYR A 219 -8.90 -12.81 -2.42
C TYR A 219 -8.69 -13.79 -3.57
N PRO A 220 -7.85 -14.79 -3.37
CA PRO A 220 -7.69 -15.85 -4.38
C PRO A 220 -9.04 -16.49 -4.70
N PRO A 221 -9.20 -17.01 -5.94
CA PRO A 221 -10.42 -17.67 -6.39
C PRO A 221 -10.80 -18.87 -5.55
#